data_93dcc0e3fbe601626a418af3ed5e71d6
#
_entry.id   93dcc0e3fbe601626a418af3ed5e71d6
#
_cell.length_a   1.000
_cell.length_b   1.000
_cell.length_c   1.000
_cell.angle_alpha   90.00
_cell.angle_beta   90.00
_cell.angle_gamma   90.00
#
_symmetry.space_group_name_H-M   'P 1'
#
loop_
_entity.id
_entity.type
_entity.pdbx_description
1 polymer ?
#
loop_
_entity_poly.entity_id
_entity_poly.type
_entity_poly.pdbx_seq_one_letter_code
_entity_poly.pdbx_strand_id
1 'polypeptide(L)'
;MIGYSMFYFVRKNFSFAIPLLNQEYGISNASFGIIMTIGGLIYGVSKFVNGILADRTNARWHLVIGLSVCVLTSILFGFADRISMFFTGSGQDGDFIRGMVIVMGVLYMINQIFQGCGFAPCNHLMVSWVPPREMATKMSIWNTSHSVGAFVVAVICGYITRWQLCFWVPAMIAFVGIFFIILSLRDTPKSVGLPELPKVKGELDDNQQKDPKAFRHFLIKKVFLNPVIWVLAVTDLFVYIVRFAILAWGPSMLSGMGLSKELTGWTVAVFEIAGCAGMLCAGYISDKFFKSRSQRVCAVEMALVAVCLVGLHFLQDADMPIMFLILLALAGFLIYGPQALLGVTAANIATKRAASSAVGLIGLMSYLSTIITGFGFGALADKFGGWGWIFITMGAIAAVGTVLILSVWNLKEGNID
;
A
#
# COMPACT_ATOMS: atom_id res chain seq x y z
N MET A 1 10.52 12.78 -0.94
CA MET A 1 9.43 12.64 0.02
C MET A 1 8.15 13.32 -0.47
N ILE A 2 8.10 14.65 -0.58
CA ILE A 2 6.87 15.40 -0.97
C ILE A 2 6.24 14.86 -2.25
N GLY A 3 7.01 14.72 -3.34
CA GLY A 3 6.48 14.20 -4.61
C GLY A 3 5.81 12.83 -4.52
N TYR A 4 6.36 11.91 -3.71
CA TYR A 4 5.76 10.59 -3.51
C TYR A 4 4.52 10.64 -2.61
N SER A 5 4.50 11.50 -1.59
CA SER A 5 3.31 11.72 -0.76
C SER A 5 2.12 12.21 -1.60
N MET A 6 2.35 13.05 -2.64
CA MET A 6 1.28 13.55 -3.51
C MET A 6 0.54 12.44 -4.27
N PHE A 7 1.22 11.35 -4.64
CA PHE A 7 0.55 10.19 -5.21
C PHE A 7 -0.47 9.56 -4.24
N TYR A 8 -0.18 9.58 -2.93
CA TYR A 8 -1.11 9.04 -1.92
C TYR A 8 -2.34 9.91 -1.72
N PHE A 9 -2.25 11.22 -1.96
CA PHE A 9 -3.42 12.11 -1.92
C PHE A 9 -4.51 11.68 -2.92
N VAL A 10 -4.11 11.33 -4.14
CA VAL A 10 -5.03 10.92 -5.23
C VAL A 10 -5.18 9.40 -5.38
N ARG A 11 -4.76 8.66 -4.37
CA ARG A 11 -4.90 7.20 -4.30
C ARG A 11 -5.79 6.77 -3.15
N LYS A 12 -5.65 7.38 -1.96
CA LYS A 12 -6.33 6.96 -0.73
C LYS A 12 -7.67 7.66 -0.52
N ASN A 13 -7.93 8.74 -1.23
CA ASN A 13 -9.17 9.50 -1.18
C ASN A 13 -10.42 8.68 -1.55
N PHE A 14 -10.32 7.69 -2.45
CA PHE A 14 -11.43 6.86 -2.90
C PHE A 14 -12.16 6.16 -1.75
N SER A 15 -11.41 5.59 -0.80
CA SER A 15 -11.98 4.89 0.36
C SER A 15 -12.87 5.78 1.22
N PHE A 16 -12.60 7.08 1.30
CA PHE A 16 -13.40 8.04 2.05
C PHE A 16 -14.67 8.50 1.31
N ALA A 17 -14.69 8.36 -0.02
CA ALA A 17 -15.87 8.65 -0.82
C ALA A 17 -16.90 7.51 -0.79
N ILE A 18 -16.48 6.25 -0.55
CA ILE A 18 -17.37 5.07 -0.58
C ILE A 18 -18.58 5.22 0.34
N PRO A 19 -18.46 5.56 1.65
CA PRO A 19 -19.63 5.67 2.53
C PRO A 19 -20.61 6.75 2.05
N LEU A 20 -20.11 7.84 1.46
CA LEU A 20 -20.93 8.92 0.92
C LEU A 20 -21.68 8.49 -0.33
N LEU A 21 -21.02 7.75 -1.23
CA LEU A 21 -21.61 7.20 -2.44
C LEU A 21 -22.65 6.11 -2.14
N ASN A 22 -22.38 5.26 -1.13
CA ASN A 22 -23.36 4.28 -0.66
C ASN A 22 -24.62 4.98 -0.14
N GLN A 23 -24.46 6.04 0.66
CA GLN A 23 -25.57 6.76 1.26
C GLN A 23 -26.39 7.53 0.21
N GLU A 24 -25.74 8.14 -0.80
CA GLU A 24 -26.39 9.01 -1.79
C GLU A 24 -27.02 8.21 -2.94
N TYR A 25 -26.34 7.17 -3.42
CA TYR A 25 -26.76 6.42 -4.62
C TYR A 25 -27.09 4.95 -4.37
N GLY A 26 -26.90 4.45 -3.15
CA GLY A 26 -27.15 3.02 -2.83
C GLY A 26 -26.22 2.04 -3.55
N ILE A 27 -25.04 2.50 -3.99
CA ILE A 27 -24.07 1.63 -4.69
C ILE A 27 -23.52 0.61 -3.70
N SER A 28 -23.55 -0.69 -4.04
CA SER A 28 -23.12 -1.77 -3.15
C SER A 28 -21.62 -1.76 -2.87
N ASN A 29 -21.22 -2.21 -1.67
CA ASN A 29 -19.83 -2.39 -1.32
C ASN A 29 -19.12 -3.42 -2.22
N ALA A 30 -19.86 -4.43 -2.70
CA ALA A 30 -19.35 -5.40 -3.66
C ALA A 30 -18.92 -4.73 -4.98
N SER A 31 -19.68 -3.75 -5.48
CA SER A 31 -19.30 -2.98 -6.69
C SER A 31 -18.00 -2.19 -6.50
N PHE A 32 -17.87 -1.49 -5.38
CA PHE A 32 -16.60 -0.81 -5.04
C PHE A 32 -15.47 -1.81 -4.81
N GLY A 33 -15.75 -2.95 -4.20
CA GLY A 33 -14.80 -4.03 -3.99
C GLY A 33 -14.23 -4.58 -5.30
N ILE A 34 -15.07 -4.76 -6.33
CA ILE A 34 -14.62 -5.17 -7.68
C ILE A 34 -13.67 -4.11 -8.26
N ILE A 35 -14.04 -2.82 -8.20
CA ILE A 35 -13.22 -1.72 -8.69
C ILE A 35 -11.84 -1.72 -7.99
N MET A 36 -11.81 -1.85 -6.65
CA MET A 36 -10.57 -1.87 -5.88
C MET A 36 -9.72 -3.11 -6.17
N THR A 37 -10.34 -4.28 -6.36
CA THR A 37 -9.64 -5.53 -6.71
C THR A 37 -8.93 -5.40 -8.04
N ILE A 38 -9.65 -5.03 -9.09
CA ILE A 38 -9.09 -4.90 -10.44
C ILE A 38 -8.01 -3.81 -10.45
N GLY A 39 -8.28 -2.67 -9.82
CA GLY A 39 -7.31 -1.60 -9.71
C GLY A 39 -6.04 -2.00 -8.95
N GLY A 40 -6.15 -2.78 -7.87
CA GLY A 40 -5.00 -3.29 -7.12
C GLY A 40 -4.12 -4.23 -7.95
N LEU A 41 -4.71 -5.12 -8.75
CA LEU A 41 -4.00 -5.99 -9.67
C LEU A 41 -3.30 -5.19 -10.78
N ILE A 42 -4.01 -4.23 -11.38
CA ILE A 42 -3.46 -3.32 -12.40
C ILE A 42 -2.28 -2.52 -11.82
N TYR A 43 -2.40 -2.01 -10.60
CA TYR A 43 -1.31 -1.31 -9.94
C TYR A 43 -0.08 -2.20 -9.72
N GLY A 44 -0.27 -3.47 -9.33
CA GLY A 44 0.83 -4.43 -9.18
C GLY A 44 1.61 -4.61 -10.49
N VAL A 45 0.90 -4.83 -11.60
CA VAL A 45 1.50 -4.93 -12.94
C VAL A 45 2.16 -3.61 -13.34
N SER A 46 1.47 -2.49 -13.14
CA SER A 46 1.99 -1.16 -13.48
C SER A 46 3.27 -0.84 -12.72
N LYS A 47 3.34 -1.17 -11.44
CA LYS A 47 4.55 -0.96 -10.63
C LYS A 47 5.76 -1.72 -11.21
N PHE A 48 5.54 -2.94 -11.69
CA PHE A 48 6.58 -3.74 -12.32
C PHE A 48 7.04 -3.13 -13.66
N VAL A 49 6.10 -2.76 -14.53
CA VAL A 49 6.40 -2.13 -15.83
C VAL A 49 7.12 -0.80 -15.64
N ASN A 50 6.64 0.05 -14.73
CA ASN A 50 7.26 1.33 -14.44
C ASN A 50 8.64 1.18 -13.76
N GLY A 51 8.91 0.05 -13.08
CA GLY A 51 10.25 -0.31 -12.62
C GLY A 51 11.26 -0.40 -13.76
N ILE A 52 10.87 -1.08 -14.85
CA ILE A 52 11.71 -1.21 -16.04
C ILE A 52 11.84 0.12 -16.80
N LEU A 53 10.75 0.89 -16.86
CA LEU A 53 10.73 2.19 -17.56
C LEU A 53 11.55 3.26 -16.83
N ALA A 54 11.56 3.25 -15.49
CA ALA A 54 12.26 4.25 -14.68
C ALA A 54 13.77 4.26 -14.93
N ASP A 55 14.36 3.09 -15.27
CA ASP A 55 15.79 2.98 -15.59
C ASP A 55 16.14 3.55 -16.98
N ARG A 56 15.14 3.81 -17.83
CA ARG A 56 15.29 4.26 -19.22
C ARG A 56 14.75 5.66 -19.48
N THR A 57 14.05 6.25 -18.49
CA THR A 57 13.37 7.53 -18.62
C THR A 57 13.89 8.51 -17.60
N ASN A 58 13.72 9.81 -17.88
CA ASN A 58 14.00 10.85 -16.91
C ASN A 58 13.03 10.78 -15.74
N ALA A 59 13.53 10.50 -14.54
CA ALA A 59 12.73 10.24 -13.34
C ALA A 59 11.83 11.42 -12.95
N ARG A 60 12.29 12.66 -13.17
CA ARG A 60 11.50 13.87 -12.93
C ARG A 60 10.24 13.89 -13.81
N TRP A 61 10.40 13.73 -15.12
CA TRP A 61 9.28 13.77 -16.05
C TRP A 61 8.37 12.56 -15.91
N HIS A 62 8.94 11.39 -15.58
CA HIS A 62 8.17 10.19 -15.28
C HIS A 62 7.20 10.42 -14.10
N LEU A 63 7.71 11.03 -12.99
CA LEU A 63 6.87 11.41 -11.85
C LEU A 63 5.81 12.46 -12.22
N VAL A 64 6.20 13.49 -12.97
CA VAL A 64 5.31 14.58 -13.39
C VAL A 64 4.15 14.05 -14.24
N ILE A 65 4.45 13.24 -15.27
CA ILE A 65 3.42 12.66 -16.15
C ILE A 65 2.49 11.75 -15.33
N GLY A 66 3.05 10.84 -14.51
CA GLY A 66 2.28 9.94 -13.67
C GLY A 66 1.33 10.67 -12.74
N LEU A 67 1.84 11.66 -12.01
CA LEU A 67 1.03 12.44 -11.07
C LEU A 67 -0.01 13.31 -11.79
N SER A 68 0.33 13.89 -12.95
CA SER A 68 -0.62 14.71 -13.74
C SER A 68 -1.83 13.90 -14.21
N VAL A 69 -1.62 12.67 -14.69
CA VAL A 69 -2.74 11.78 -15.06
C VAL A 69 -3.54 11.36 -13.84
N CYS A 70 -2.89 11.07 -12.71
CA CYS A 70 -3.59 10.74 -11.46
C CYS A 70 -4.44 11.93 -10.96
N VAL A 71 -3.96 13.16 -11.07
CA VAL A 71 -4.72 14.38 -10.74
C VAL A 71 -5.90 14.53 -11.68
N LEU A 72 -5.68 14.42 -13.00
CA LEU A 72 -6.74 14.52 -14.00
C LEU A 72 -7.86 13.51 -13.77
N THR A 73 -7.49 12.23 -13.59
CA THR A 73 -8.47 11.17 -13.29
C THR A 73 -9.21 11.44 -11.99
N SER A 74 -8.54 11.96 -10.96
CA SER A 74 -9.17 12.31 -9.70
C SER A 74 -10.17 13.48 -9.87
N ILE A 75 -9.84 14.47 -10.68
CA ILE A 75 -10.78 15.57 -11.01
C ILE A 75 -12.01 15.01 -11.75
N LEU A 76 -11.80 14.15 -12.76
CA LEU A 76 -12.89 13.52 -13.51
C LEU A 76 -13.77 12.62 -12.63
N PHE A 77 -13.21 11.98 -11.61
CA PHE A 77 -13.98 11.23 -10.62
C PHE A 77 -15.05 12.10 -9.95
N GLY A 78 -14.72 13.33 -9.58
CA GLY A 78 -15.67 14.25 -8.98
C GLY A 78 -16.81 14.68 -9.93
N PHE A 79 -16.74 14.33 -11.21
CA PHE A 79 -17.79 14.54 -12.22
C PHE A 79 -18.41 13.23 -12.70
N ALA A 80 -18.19 12.11 -12.01
CA ALA A 80 -18.67 10.78 -12.46
C ALA A 80 -20.19 10.74 -12.60
N ASP A 81 -20.94 11.43 -11.76
CA ASP A 81 -22.38 11.61 -11.84
C ASP A 81 -22.82 12.31 -13.14
N ARG A 82 -22.18 13.43 -13.50
CA ARG A 82 -22.48 14.15 -14.72
C ARG A 82 -22.08 13.38 -15.98
N ILE A 83 -20.94 12.69 -15.94
CA ILE A 83 -20.47 11.84 -17.03
C ILE A 83 -21.46 10.69 -17.23
N SER A 84 -21.92 10.04 -16.17
CA SER A 84 -22.93 8.97 -16.26
C SER A 84 -24.23 9.50 -16.86
N MET A 85 -24.73 10.62 -16.35
CA MET A 85 -25.95 11.26 -16.85
C MET A 85 -25.88 11.58 -18.35
N PHE A 86 -24.73 12.03 -18.83
CA PHE A 86 -24.53 12.32 -20.26
C PHE A 86 -24.66 11.07 -21.14
N PHE A 87 -24.21 9.91 -20.68
CA PHE A 87 -24.29 8.66 -21.44
C PHE A 87 -25.61 7.92 -21.29
N THR A 88 -26.26 8.00 -20.14
CA THR A 88 -27.50 7.25 -19.85
C THR A 88 -28.78 8.08 -20.11
N GLY A 89 -28.67 9.38 -20.17
CA GLY A 89 -29.81 10.30 -20.42
C GLY A 89 -30.82 10.36 -19.27
N SER A 90 -30.57 9.68 -18.16
CA SER A 90 -31.48 9.58 -17.01
C SER A 90 -30.80 9.98 -15.70
N GLY A 91 -31.58 10.39 -14.72
CA GLY A 91 -31.07 11.07 -13.55
C GLY A 91 -30.78 10.24 -12.31
N GLN A 92 -31.41 9.08 -12.07
CA GLN A 92 -31.21 8.27 -10.85
C GLN A 92 -31.79 6.85 -10.95
N ASP A 93 -32.00 6.32 -12.12
CA ASP A 93 -32.43 4.95 -12.36
C ASP A 93 -31.26 3.95 -12.31
N GLY A 94 -31.59 2.66 -12.45
CA GLY A 94 -30.60 1.59 -12.40
C GLY A 94 -29.52 1.69 -13.48
N ASP A 95 -29.82 2.28 -14.64
CA ASP A 95 -28.86 2.45 -15.72
C ASP A 95 -27.90 3.60 -15.44
N PHE A 96 -28.36 4.68 -14.80
CA PHE A 96 -27.51 5.75 -14.31
C PHE A 96 -26.49 5.24 -13.28
N ILE A 97 -26.95 4.45 -12.28
CA ILE A 97 -26.08 3.88 -11.24
C ILE A 97 -25.03 2.94 -11.86
N ARG A 98 -25.44 2.08 -12.79
CA ARG A 98 -24.51 1.19 -13.53
C ARG A 98 -23.48 2.01 -14.33
N GLY A 99 -23.93 3.05 -15.04
CA GLY A 99 -23.07 3.96 -15.76
C GLY A 99 -22.04 4.63 -14.85
N MET A 100 -22.48 5.10 -13.68
CA MET A 100 -21.62 5.72 -12.69
C MET A 100 -20.54 4.75 -12.16
N VAL A 101 -20.90 3.50 -11.84
CA VAL A 101 -19.96 2.45 -11.42
C VAL A 101 -18.95 2.15 -12.52
N ILE A 102 -19.38 2.07 -13.78
CA ILE A 102 -18.48 1.83 -14.92
C ILE A 102 -17.52 3.01 -15.11
N VAL A 103 -18.00 4.26 -15.09
CA VAL A 103 -17.17 5.47 -15.22
C VAL A 103 -16.13 5.50 -14.11
N MET A 104 -16.56 5.33 -12.86
CA MET A 104 -15.65 5.27 -11.72
C MET A 104 -14.63 4.13 -11.85
N GLY A 105 -15.06 2.95 -12.28
CA GLY A 105 -14.18 1.81 -12.52
C GLY A 105 -13.10 2.12 -13.54
N VAL A 106 -13.46 2.65 -14.70
CA VAL A 106 -12.51 3.01 -15.77
C VAL A 106 -11.52 4.09 -15.27
N LEU A 107 -12.01 5.15 -14.64
CA LEU A 107 -11.16 6.20 -14.09
C LEU A 107 -10.21 5.66 -13.01
N TYR A 108 -10.68 4.75 -12.16
CA TYR A 108 -9.85 4.11 -11.14
C TYR A 108 -8.75 3.25 -11.77
N MET A 109 -9.06 2.47 -12.78
CA MET A 109 -8.08 1.65 -13.50
C MET A 109 -7.00 2.52 -14.14
N ILE A 110 -7.37 3.61 -14.83
CA ILE A 110 -6.43 4.58 -15.39
C ILE A 110 -5.56 5.19 -14.28
N ASN A 111 -6.17 5.60 -13.17
CA ASN A 111 -5.44 6.13 -12.03
C ASN A 111 -4.42 5.10 -11.53
N GLN A 112 -4.79 3.84 -11.32
CA GLN A 112 -3.90 2.78 -10.83
C GLN A 112 -2.74 2.45 -11.79
N ILE A 113 -2.94 2.55 -13.10
CA ILE A 113 -1.84 2.44 -14.09
C ILE A 113 -0.80 3.53 -13.83
N PHE A 114 -1.20 4.78 -13.66
CA PHE A 114 -0.28 5.90 -13.49
C PHE A 114 0.23 6.08 -12.05
N GLN A 115 -0.44 5.48 -11.06
CA GLN A 115 0.08 5.36 -9.69
C GLN A 115 1.40 4.57 -9.64
N GLY A 116 1.60 3.61 -10.54
CA GLY A 116 2.85 2.87 -10.69
C GLY A 116 4.06 3.76 -11.00
N CYS A 117 3.85 4.93 -11.62
CA CYS A 117 4.88 5.91 -11.90
C CYS A 117 5.45 6.61 -10.65
N GLY A 118 4.89 6.37 -9.45
CA GLY A 118 5.33 7.05 -8.23
C GLY A 118 6.57 6.42 -7.59
N PHE A 119 6.60 5.10 -7.45
CA PHE A 119 7.60 4.40 -6.64
C PHE A 119 8.96 4.26 -7.35
N ALA A 120 8.97 3.70 -8.56
CA ALA A 120 10.20 3.34 -9.26
C ALA A 120 11.10 4.53 -9.60
N PRO A 121 10.59 5.66 -10.14
CA PRO A 121 11.42 6.83 -10.37
C PRO A 121 12.00 7.44 -9.08
N CYS A 122 11.27 7.36 -7.96
CA CYS A 122 11.81 7.80 -6.67
C CYS A 122 12.98 6.94 -6.22
N ASN A 123 12.92 5.63 -6.40
CA ASN A 123 14.04 4.74 -6.11
C ASN A 123 15.25 5.07 -7.00
N HIS A 124 15.04 5.29 -8.30
CA HIS A 124 16.09 5.71 -9.22
C HIS A 124 16.77 7.01 -8.76
N LEU A 125 15.97 8.00 -8.34
CA LEU A 125 16.49 9.25 -7.78
C LEU A 125 17.31 9.02 -6.51
N MET A 126 16.83 8.17 -5.58
CA MET A 126 17.55 7.87 -4.34
C MET A 126 18.90 7.25 -4.64
N VAL A 127 18.99 6.29 -5.56
CA VAL A 127 20.25 5.66 -5.96
C VAL A 127 21.19 6.66 -6.63
N SER A 128 20.65 7.61 -7.41
CA SER A 128 21.46 8.61 -8.13
C SER A 128 22.01 9.73 -7.24
N TRP A 129 21.30 10.09 -6.15
CA TRP A 129 21.61 11.25 -5.32
C TRP A 129 22.17 10.92 -3.93
N VAL A 130 21.98 9.68 -3.46
CA VAL A 130 22.35 9.29 -2.09
C VAL A 130 23.55 8.37 -2.09
N PRO A 131 24.62 8.72 -1.35
CA PRO A 131 25.75 7.83 -1.19
C PRO A 131 25.38 6.49 -0.59
N PRO A 132 26.00 5.37 -1.00
CA PRO A 132 25.67 4.03 -0.52
C PRO A 132 25.73 3.89 1.00
N ARG A 133 26.61 4.61 1.66
CA ARG A 133 26.75 4.59 3.13
C ARG A 133 25.52 5.12 3.87
N GLU A 134 24.76 6.02 3.24
CA GLU A 134 23.58 6.66 3.82
C GLU A 134 22.27 6.11 3.24
N MET A 135 22.36 5.19 2.27
CA MET A 135 21.23 4.71 1.49
C MET A 135 20.14 4.12 2.39
N ALA A 136 20.47 3.22 3.30
CA ALA A 136 19.51 2.56 4.18
C ALA A 136 18.71 3.58 5.01
N THR A 137 19.39 4.51 5.65
CA THR A 137 18.75 5.55 6.48
C THR A 137 17.88 6.47 5.65
N LYS A 138 18.39 6.97 4.51
CA LYS A 138 17.65 7.89 3.62
C LYS A 138 16.43 7.21 2.98
N MET A 139 16.56 5.95 2.59
CA MET A 139 15.44 5.14 2.06
C MET A 139 14.37 4.89 3.13
N SER A 140 14.76 4.60 4.37
CA SER A 140 13.81 4.45 5.48
C SER A 140 13.04 5.74 5.73
N ILE A 141 13.73 6.88 5.79
CA ILE A 141 13.10 8.19 5.94
C ILE A 141 12.19 8.49 4.74
N TRP A 142 12.65 8.23 3.51
CA TRP A 142 11.83 8.43 2.32
C TRP A 142 10.58 7.55 2.33
N ASN A 143 10.69 6.32 2.81
CA ASN A 143 9.56 5.38 2.84
C ASN A 143 8.43 5.85 3.76
N THR A 144 8.71 6.66 4.81
CA THR A 144 7.66 7.25 5.65
C THR A 144 6.72 8.20 4.89
N SER A 145 7.13 8.69 3.71
CA SER A 145 6.35 9.62 2.91
C SER A 145 4.98 9.08 2.49
N HIS A 146 4.85 7.75 2.34
CA HIS A 146 3.57 7.13 2.02
C HIS A 146 2.58 7.22 3.19
N SER A 147 3.03 6.98 4.42
CA SER A 147 2.18 7.09 5.61
C SER A 147 1.83 8.55 5.89
N VAL A 148 2.77 9.48 5.70
CA VAL A 148 2.51 10.92 5.82
C VAL A 148 1.44 11.36 4.81
N GLY A 149 1.55 10.94 3.54
CA GLY A 149 0.54 11.26 2.52
C GLY A 149 -0.83 10.67 2.86
N ALA A 150 -0.88 9.41 3.30
CA ALA A 150 -2.11 8.74 3.71
C ALA A 150 -2.73 9.39 4.97
N PHE A 151 -1.91 9.75 5.95
CA PHE A 151 -2.34 10.49 7.14
C PHE A 151 -3.03 11.81 6.77
N VAL A 152 -2.36 12.65 5.99
CA VAL A 152 -2.89 13.98 5.65
C VAL A 152 -4.18 13.87 4.86
N VAL A 153 -4.27 12.96 3.87
CA VAL A 153 -5.52 12.79 3.11
C VAL A 153 -6.65 12.23 3.96
N ALA A 154 -6.36 11.35 4.93
CA ALA A 154 -7.36 10.82 5.85
C ALA A 154 -7.97 11.93 6.71
N VAL A 155 -7.13 12.81 7.26
CA VAL A 155 -7.60 13.98 8.03
C VAL A 155 -8.43 14.91 7.15
N ILE A 156 -7.94 15.30 5.97
CA ILE A 156 -8.67 16.19 5.06
C ILE A 156 -10.02 15.60 4.67
N CYS A 157 -10.06 14.35 4.22
CA CYS A 157 -11.30 13.69 3.78
C CYS A 157 -12.28 13.45 4.94
N GLY A 158 -11.80 13.33 6.18
CA GLY A 158 -12.65 13.24 7.38
C GLY A 158 -13.55 14.45 7.59
N TYR A 159 -13.12 15.64 7.19
CA TYR A 159 -13.93 16.88 7.26
C TYR A 159 -14.82 17.11 6.05
N ILE A 160 -14.71 16.29 5.01
CA ILE A 160 -15.45 16.47 3.75
C ILE A 160 -16.80 15.75 3.84
N THR A 161 -17.87 16.49 3.54
CA THR A 161 -19.26 15.98 3.57
C THR A 161 -19.82 15.60 2.21
N ARG A 162 -19.23 16.09 1.12
CA ARG A 162 -19.64 15.78 -0.25
C ARG A 162 -18.60 14.87 -0.90
N TRP A 163 -19.03 13.75 -1.49
CA TRP A 163 -18.14 12.78 -2.10
C TRP A 163 -17.25 13.36 -3.22
N GLN A 164 -17.75 14.32 -4.01
CA GLN A 164 -16.99 14.98 -5.07
C GLN A 164 -15.74 15.69 -4.51
N LEU A 165 -15.87 16.34 -3.35
CA LEU A 165 -14.77 17.06 -2.70
C LEU A 165 -13.68 16.11 -2.20
N CYS A 166 -14.01 14.84 -1.90
CA CYS A 166 -13.00 13.82 -1.57
C CYS A 166 -12.03 13.59 -2.74
N PHE A 167 -12.42 13.92 -3.97
CA PHE A 167 -11.56 13.82 -5.14
C PHE A 167 -10.93 15.16 -5.50
N TRP A 168 -11.70 16.27 -5.50
CA TRP A 168 -11.21 17.57 -5.95
C TRP A 168 -10.18 18.18 -5.00
N VAL A 169 -10.42 18.16 -3.69
CA VAL A 169 -9.51 18.78 -2.71
C VAL A 169 -8.13 18.13 -2.72
N PRO A 170 -8.01 16.79 -2.58
CA PRO A 170 -6.70 16.13 -2.69
C PRO A 170 -6.04 16.31 -4.06
N ALA A 171 -6.82 16.33 -5.15
CA ALA A 171 -6.31 16.57 -6.49
C ALA A 171 -5.69 17.96 -6.65
N MET A 172 -6.31 19.00 -6.10
CA MET A 172 -5.76 20.36 -6.13
C MET A 172 -4.44 20.46 -5.36
N ILE A 173 -4.35 19.80 -4.20
CA ILE A 173 -3.09 19.75 -3.44
C ILE A 173 -2.01 19.01 -4.23
N ALA A 174 -2.35 17.86 -4.83
CA ALA A 174 -1.41 17.11 -5.67
C ALA A 174 -1.01 17.89 -6.94
N PHE A 175 -1.91 18.70 -7.50
CA PHE A 175 -1.61 19.60 -8.62
C PHE A 175 -0.54 20.62 -8.25
N VAL A 176 -0.64 21.26 -7.09
CA VAL A 176 0.42 22.14 -6.56
C VAL A 176 1.73 21.36 -6.39
N GLY A 177 1.65 20.10 -5.94
CA GLY A 177 2.79 19.20 -5.82
C GLY A 177 3.51 18.93 -7.15
N ILE A 178 2.80 18.93 -8.29
CA ILE A 178 3.42 18.81 -9.63
C ILE A 178 4.37 19.97 -9.89
N PHE A 179 3.96 21.21 -9.62
CA PHE A 179 4.84 22.38 -9.77
C PHE A 179 6.06 22.29 -8.86
N PHE A 180 5.87 21.84 -7.63
CA PHE A 180 6.97 21.60 -6.72
C PHE A 180 7.98 20.59 -7.29
N ILE A 181 7.53 19.47 -7.88
CA ILE A 181 8.39 18.48 -8.52
C ILE A 181 9.14 19.11 -9.71
N ILE A 182 8.43 19.85 -10.56
CA ILE A 182 9.00 20.51 -11.75
C ILE A 182 10.13 21.49 -11.35
N LEU A 183 9.93 22.26 -10.32
CA LEU A 183 10.86 23.30 -9.91
C LEU A 183 12.06 22.76 -9.13
N SER A 184 11.84 21.83 -8.19
CA SER A 184 12.86 21.38 -7.23
C SER A 184 13.56 20.10 -7.60
N LEU A 185 12.93 19.17 -8.34
CA LEU A 185 13.52 17.88 -8.62
C LEU A 185 14.47 17.94 -9.81
N ARG A 186 15.60 17.23 -9.70
CA ARG A 186 16.55 17.00 -10.79
C ARG A 186 16.84 15.52 -10.90
N ASP A 187 17.01 15.04 -12.13
CA ASP A 187 17.12 13.60 -12.43
C ASP A 187 18.41 12.99 -11.84
N THR A 188 19.53 13.57 -12.19
CA THR A 188 20.86 13.10 -11.76
C THR A 188 21.74 14.28 -11.32
N PRO A 189 22.78 14.05 -10.50
CA PRO A 189 23.76 15.08 -10.17
C PRO A 189 24.39 15.71 -11.40
N LYS A 190 24.69 14.91 -12.43
CA LYS A 190 25.25 15.38 -13.69
C LYS A 190 24.34 16.40 -14.40
N SER A 191 23.02 16.27 -14.27
CA SER A 191 22.05 17.20 -14.87
C SER A 191 22.14 18.64 -14.33
N VAL A 192 22.86 18.83 -13.23
CA VAL A 192 23.14 20.16 -12.59
C VAL A 192 24.63 20.46 -12.48
N GLY A 193 25.47 19.74 -13.24
CA GLY A 193 26.92 19.98 -13.27
C GLY A 193 27.70 19.42 -12.07
N LEU A 194 27.07 18.58 -11.25
CA LEU A 194 27.74 17.88 -10.14
C LEU A 194 28.33 16.55 -10.60
N PRO A 195 29.44 16.08 -9.99
CA PRO A 195 30.01 14.77 -10.29
C PRO A 195 29.03 13.66 -9.90
N GLU A 196 29.02 12.58 -10.70
CA GLU A 196 28.27 11.36 -10.37
C GLU A 196 28.86 10.70 -9.11
N LEU A 197 27.99 10.07 -8.33
CA LEU A 197 28.45 9.32 -7.17
C LEU A 197 29.30 8.12 -7.61
N PRO A 198 30.38 7.81 -6.90
CA PRO A 198 31.22 6.67 -7.23
C PRO A 198 30.39 5.38 -7.18
N LYS A 199 30.48 4.59 -8.24
CA LYS A 199 29.87 3.24 -8.29
C LYS A 199 30.44 2.38 -7.17
N VAL A 200 29.58 1.66 -6.46
CA VAL A 200 30.01 0.79 -5.36
C VAL A 200 30.87 -0.33 -5.93
N LYS A 201 32.11 -0.45 -5.47
CA LYS A 201 32.94 -1.64 -5.72
C LYS A 201 32.23 -2.84 -5.07
N GLY A 202 31.70 -3.73 -5.88
CA GLY A 202 30.95 -4.91 -5.43
C GLY A 202 29.63 -5.12 -6.17
N GLU A 203 29.24 -4.22 -7.07
CA GLU A 203 28.34 -4.58 -8.16
C GLU A 203 29.01 -5.69 -8.95
N LEU A 204 28.41 -6.86 -8.83
CA LEU A 204 28.65 -8.12 -9.53
C LEU A 204 29.77 -8.10 -10.59
N ASP A 205 30.69 -9.04 -10.48
CA ASP A 205 31.59 -9.41 -11.59
C ASP A 205 30.77 -9.55 -12.88
N ASP A 206 30.98 -8.65 -13.82
CA ASP A 206 30.31 -8.60 -15.13
C ASP A 206 30.34 -9.94 -15.89
N ASN A 207 31.27 -10.82 -15.54
CA ASN A 207 31.44 -12.13 -16.17
C ASN A 207 30.46 -13.19 -15.69
N GLN A 208 29.85 -13.05 -14.52
CA GLN A 208 28.89 -14.03 -13.98
C GLN A 208 27.43 -13.67 -14.24
N GLN A 209 27.15 -12.45 -14.67
CA GLN A 209 25.86 -12.02 -15.21
C GLN A 209 25.68 -12.42 -16.68
N LYS A 210 26.73 -12.85 -17.35
CA LYS A 210 26.77 -13.12 -18.80
C LYS A 210 26.19 -14.45 -19.23
N ASP A 211 25.90 -15.40 -18.31
CA ASP A 211 25.15 -16.61 -18.65
C ASP A 211 23.69 -16.55 -18.14
N PRO A 212 22.72 -16.17 -19.01
CA PRO A 212 21.33 -16.07 -18.62
C PRO A 212 20.72 -17.40 -18.14
N LYS A 213 21.27 -18.55 -18.59
CA LYS A 213 20.77 -19.87 -18.21
C LYS A 213 21.19 -20.23 -16.79
N ALA A 214 22.45 -19.99 -16.44
CA ALA A 214 22.96 -20.23 -15.09
C ALA A 214 22.26 -19.33 -14.05
N PHE A 215 22.06 -18.06 -14.36
CA PHE A 215 21.34 -17.13 -13.51
C PHE A 215 19.87 -17.53 -13.33
N ARG A 216 19.18 -17.92 -14.40
CA ARG A 216 17.79 -18.40 -14.34
C ARG A 216 17.68 -19.66 -13.46
N HIS A 217 18.59 -20.61 -13.60
CA HIS A 217 18.59 -21.82 -12.77
C HIS A 217 18.81 -21.49 -11.29
N PHE A 218 19.73 -20.57 -11.01
CA PHE A 218 19.99 -20.05 -9.65
C PHE A 218 18.74 -19.42 -9.04
N LEU A 219 18.05 -18.52 -9.78
CA LEU A 219 16.81 -17.90 -9.32
C LEU A 219 15.70 -18.91 -9.03
N ILE A 220 15.51 -19.89 -9.94
CA ILE A 220 14.51 -20.92 -9.76
C ILE A 220 14.80 -21.70 -8.46
N LYS A 221 16.02 -22.13 -8.23
CA LYS A 221 16.40 -22.92 -7.05
C LYS A 221 16.36 -22.11 -5.74
N LYS A 222 16.86 -20.88 -5.75
CA LYS A 222 17.03 -20.07 -4.52
C LYS A 222 15.78 -19.27 -4.14
N VAL A 223 14.91 -18.93 -5.09
CA VAL A 223 13.70 -18.14 -4.85
C VAL A 223 12.45 -18.98 -5.07
N PHE A 224 12.20 -19.43 -6.29
CA PHE A 224 10.91 -20.05 -6.65
C PHE A 224 10.70 -21.46 -6.08
N LEU A 225 11.75 -22.24 -5.85
CA LEU A 225 11.68 -23.57 -5.23
C LEU A 225 12.04 -23.55 -3.74
N ASN A 226 12.33 -22.39 -3.16
CA ASN A 226 12.66 -22.29 -1.75
C ASN A 226 11.38 -22.20 -0.90
N PRO A 227 11.07 -23.25 -0.09
CA PRO A 227 9.84 -23.28 0.70
C PRO A 227 9.78 -22.15 1.73
N VAL A 228 10.92 -21.72 2.27
CA VAL A 228 10.96 -20.63 3.25
C VAL A 228 10.51 -19.32 2.63
N ILE A 229 10.93 -19.01 1.40
CA ILE A 229 10.50 -17.80 0.70
C ILE A 229 8.99 -17.84 0.43
N TRP A 230 8.42 -19.01 0.12
CA TRP A 230 6.98 -19.17 -0.02
C TRP A 230 6.22 -18.98 1.29
N VAL A 231 6.74 -19.49 2.40
CA VAL A 231 6.18 -19.24 3.74
C VAL A 231 6.14 -17.74 4.02
N LEU A 232 7.24 -17.02 3.76
CA LEU A 232 7.29 -15.57 3.95
C LEU A 232 6.32 -14.84 3.01
N ALA A 233 6.24 -15.25 1.75
CA ALA A 233 5.37 -14.63 0.75
C ALA A 233 3.88 -14.82 1.06
N VAL A 234 3.46 -16.01 1.52
CA VAL A 234 2.09 -16.27 1.94
C VAL A 234 1.78 -15.59 3.28
N THR A 235 2.75 -15.50 4.20
CA THR A 235 2.58 -14.71 5.42
C THR A 235 2.36 -13.23 5.08
N ASP A 236 3.12 -12.68 4.15
CA ASP A 236 2.99 -11.29 3.71
C ASP A 236 1.64 -11.04 3.03
N LEU A 237 1.11 -12.01 2.26
CA LEU A 237 -0.26 -11.98 1.76
C LEU A 237 -1.27 -11.75 2.90
N PHE A 238 -1.15 -12.48 4.02
CA PHE A 238 -2.05 -12.33 5.17
C PHE A 238 -1.86 -10.99 5.88
N VAL A 239 -0.63 -10.50 6.02
CA VAL A 239 -0.33 -9.16 6.53
C VAL A 239 -1.03 -8.09 5.69
N TYR A 240 -0.91 -8.20 4.37
CA TYR A 240 -1.52 -7.23 3.45
C TYR A 240 -3.04 -7.34 3.37
N ILE A 241 -3.64 -8.53 3.58
CA ILE A 241 -5.10 -8.66 3.70
C ILE A 241 -5.59 -7.80 4.87
N VAL A 242 -5.01 -7.94 6.06
CA VAL A 242 -5.41 -7.16 7.24
C VAL A 242 -5.21 -5.66 7.00
N ARG A 243 -4.01 -5.27 6.55
CA ARG A 243 -3.68 -3.87 6.34
C ARG A 243 -4.55 -3.22 5.26
N PHE A 244 -4.72 -3.86 4.09
CA PHE A 244 -5.50 -3.28 3.00
C PHE A 244 -7.00 -3.26 3.33
N ALA A 245 -7.52 -4.23 4.08
CA ALA A 245 -8.90 -4.20 4.54
C ALA A 245 -9.18 -2.95 5.37
N ILE A 246 -8.34 -2.66 6.36
CA ILE A 246 -8.50 -1.46 7.20
C ILE A 246 -8.36 -0.18 6.38
N LEU A 247 -7.39 -0.11 5.47
CA LEU A 247 -7.16 1.08 4.67
C LEU A 247 -8.21 1.30 3.56
N ALA A 248 -8.75 0.22 2.99
CA ALA A 248 -9.76 0.32 1.94
C ALA A 248 -11.16 0.56 2.51
N TRP A 249 -11.51 -0.17 3.56
CA TRP A 249 -12.85 -0.18 4.12
C TRP A 249 -12.98 0.52 5.46
N GLY A 250 -11.86 0.95 6.07
CA GLY A 250 -11.88 1.65 7.36
C GLY A 250 -12.90 2.79 7.42
N PRO A 251 -12.96 3.71 6.43
CA PRO A 251 -13.98 4.75 6.43
C PRO A 251 -15.41 4.20 6.42
N SER A 252 -15.69 3.14 5.65
CA SER A 252 -17.01 2.51 5.59
C SER A 252 -17.33 1.74 6.87
N MET A 253 -16.35 1.02 7.43
CA MET A 253 -16.49 0.30 8.70
C MET A 253 -16.85 1.26 9.85
N LEU A 254 -16.09 2.33 10.00
CA LEU A 254 -16.26 3.31 11.07
C LEU A 254 -17.55 4.13 10.91
N SER A 255 -17.90 4.49 9.67
CA SER A 255 -19.17 5.14 9.35
C SER A 255 -20.37 4.22 9.66
N GLY A 256 -20.27 2.92 9.31
CA GLY A 256 -21.30 1.92 9.63
C GLY A 256 -21.51 1.69 11.13
N MET A 257 -20.50 1.99 11.96
CA MET A 257 -20.57 1.98 13.42
C MET A 257 -21.10 3.30 14.02
N GLY A 258 -21.53 4.24 13.18
CA GLY A 258 -22.08 5.53 13.63
C GLY A 258 -21.04 6.58 14.04
N LEU A 259 -19.74 6.36 13.79
CA LEU A 259 -18.72 7.36 14.05
C LEU A 259 -18.88 8.56 13.10
N SER A 260 -18.64 9.76 13.63
CA SER A 260 -18.62 10.96 12.80
C SER A 260 -17.50 10.87 11.73
N LYS A 261 -17.67 11.57 10.62
CA LYS A 261 -16.68 11.58 9.53
C LYS A 261 -15.33 12.09 9.99
N GLU A 262 -15.32 13.13 10.83
CA GLU A 262 -14.10 13.69 11.41
C GLU A 262 -13.35 12.64 12.23
N LEU A 263 -14.06 11.95 13.12
CA LEU A 263 -13.48 10.89 13.94
C LEU A 263 -13.01 9.71 13.09
N THR A 264 -13.75 9.37 12.04
CA THR A 264 -13.34 8.37 11.03
C THR A 264 -12.03 8.75 10.35
N GLY A 265 -11.90 9.99 9.89
CA GLY A 265 -10.67 10.50 9.28
C GLY A 265 -9.48 10.44 10.22
N TRP A 266 -9.64 10.91 11.45
CA TRP A 266 -8.60 10.84 12.47
C TRP A 266 -8.23 9.42 12.85
N THR A 267 -9.19 8.51 12.93
CA THR A 267 -8.96 7.10 13.25
C THR A 267 -8.06 6.42 12.21
N VAL A 268 -8.36 6.60 10.92
CA VAL A 268 -7.53 6.07 9.83
C VAL A 268 -6.16 6.76 9.79
N ALA A 269 -6.11 8.06 10.06
CA ALA A 269 -4.86 8.81 10.13
C ALA A 269 -3.95 8.30 11.26
N VAL A 270 -4.50 8.07 12.46
CA VAL A 270 -3.75 7.53 13.60
C VAL A 270 -3.24 6.11 13.31
N PHE A 271 -4.04 5.27 12.65
CA PHE A 271 -3.61 3.94 12.20
C PHE A 271 -2.35 4.00 11.32
N GLU A 272 -2.30 4.93 10.35
CA GLU A 272 -1.14 5.11 9.44
C GLU A 272 0.11 5.62 10.18
N ILE A 273 -0.03 6.58 11.08
CA ILE A 273 1.10 7.14 11.85
C ILE A 273 1.61 6.14 12.89
N ALA A 274 0.70 5.46 13.58
CA ALA A 274 1.06 4.39 14.51
C ALA A 274 1.82 3.27 13.78
N GLY A 275 1.36 2.91 12.58
CA GLY A 275 2.04 1.95 11.72
C GLY A 275 3.46 2.38 11.34
N CYS A 276 3.67 3.66 10.99
CA CYS A 276 4.99 4.17 10.71
C CYS A 276 5.94 4.03 11.92
N ALA A 277 5.48 4.38 13.12
CA ALA A 277 6.24 4.20 14.36
C ALA A 277 6.50 2.70 14.64
N GLY A 278 5.49 1.85 14.45
CA GLY A 278 5.59 0.40 14.63
C GLY A 278 6.65 -0.25 13.73
N MET A 279 6.68 0.14 12.46
CA MET A 279 7.70 -0.33 11.50
C MET A 279 9.14 -0.03 11.99
N LEU A 280 9.37 1.17 12.52
CA LEU A 280 10.68 1.55 13.05
C LEU A 280 11.02 0.79 14.34
N CYS A 281 10.04 0.65 15.23
CA CYS A 281 10.20 -0.12 16.47
C CYS A 281 10.46 -1.59 16.20
N ALA A 282 9.73 -2.22 15.26
CA ALA A 282 9.91 -3.62 14.91
C ALA A 282 11.34 -3.92 14.40
N GLY A 283 11.90 -3.04 13.56
CA GLY A 283 13.29 -3.16 13.13
C GLY A 283 14.27 -3.11 14.31
N TYR A 284 14.12 -2.12 15.19
CA TYR A 284 14.95 -1.99 16.39
C TYR A 284 14.82 -3.19 17.33
N ILE A 285 13.60 -3.68 17.56
CA ILE A 285 13.31 -4.85 18.40
C ILE A 285 13.94 -6.09 17.80
N SER A 286 13.84 -6.27 16.48
CA SER A 286 14.45 -7.38 15.76
C SER A 286 15.97 -7.43 16.00
N ASP A 287 16.65 -6.32 15.82
CA ASP A 287 18.11 -6.26 15.93
C ASP A 287 18.57 -6.42 17.37
N LYS A 288 17.95 -5.72 18.32
CA LYS A 288 18.42 -5.68 19.71
C LYS A 288 18.04 -6.91 20.52
N PHE A 289 16.79 -7.40 20.40
CA PHE A 289 16.27 -8.45 21.26
C PHE A 289 16.26 -9.83 20.61
N PHE A 290 16.11 -9.89 19.28
CA PHE A 290 16.02 -11.15 18.55
C PHE A 290 17.24 -11.47 17.68
N LYS A 291 18.33 -10.71 17.83
CA LYS A 291 19.60 -10.92 17.08
C LYS A 291 19.36 -10.98 15.57
N SER A 292 18.62 -10.00 15.05
CA SER A 292 18.19 -9.85 13.64
C SER A 292 17.35 -11.03 13.10
N ARG A 293 16.69 -11.79 13.97
CA ARG A 293 15.73 -12.83 13.56
C ARG A 293 14.35 -12.22 13.39
N SER A 294 14.19 -11.48 12.31
CA SER A 294 13.00 -10.68 12.02
C SER A 294 11.71 -11.49 11.99
N GLN A 295 11.75 -12.78 11.57
CA GLN A 295 10.59 -13.66 11.54
C GLN A 295 9.97 -13.89 12.94
N ARG A 296 10.75 -13.79 14.01
CA ARG A 296 10.24 -13.91 15.40
C ARG A 296 9.40 -12.71 15.81
N VAL A 297 9.88 -11.51 15.45
CA VAL A 297 9.12 -10.27 15.66
C VAL A 297 7.82 -10.31 14.87
N CYS A 298 7.88 -10.72 13.60
CA CYS A 298 6.69 -10.89 12.76
C CYS A 298 5.66 -11.83 13.39
N ALA A 299 6.10 -12.97 13.95
CA ALA A 299 5.20 -13.94 14.59
C ALA A 299 4.50 -13.34 15.82
N VAL A 300 5.25 -12.66 16.69
CA VAL A 300 4.69 -12.00 17.88
C VAL A 300 3.72 -10.89 17.51
N GLU A 301 4.12 -10.01 16.58
CA GLU A 301 3.28 -8.89 16.15
C GLU A 301 2.01 -9.37 15.46
N MET A 302 2.07 -10.38 14.58
CA MET A 302 0.88 -10.97 13.95
C MET A 302 -0.08 -11.60 14.96
N ALA A 303 0.44 -12.29 15.98
CA ALA A 303 -0.38 -12.84 17.06
C ALA A 303 -1.10 -11.74 17.85
N LEU A 304 -0.39 -10.66 18.18
CA LEU A 304 -0.97 -9.50 18.86
C LEU A 304 -2.00 -8.78 17.97
N VAL A 305 -1.76 -8.67 16.66
CA VAL A 305 -2.74 -8.13 15.70
C VAL A 305 -4.02 -8.96 15.72
N ALA A 306 -3.91 -10.30 15.72
CA ALA A 306 -5.08 -11.18 15.79
C ALA A 306 -5.89 -10.91 17.06
N VAL A 307 -5.24 -10.76 18.21
CA VAL A 307 -5.90 -10.40 19.48
C VAL A 307 -6.58 -9.02 19.40
N CYS A 308 -5.88 -8.02 18.85
CA CYS A 308 -6.46 -6.68 18.67
C CYS A 308 -7.72 -6.71 17.78
N LEU A 309 -7.69 -7.46 16.68
CA LEU A 309 -8.83 -7.56 15.75
C LEU A 309 -10.03 -8.28 16.39
N VAL A 310 -9.80 -9.32 17.17
CA VAL A 310 -10.84 -9.97 17.96
C VAL A 310 -11.41 -9.01 19.01
N GLY A 311 -10.55 -8.24 19.70
CA GLY A 311 -10.96 -7.20 20.63
C GLY A 311 -11.81 -6.12 19.97
N LEU A 312 -11.44 -5.67 18.75
CA LEU A 312 -12.22 -4.70 17.98
C LEU A 312 -13.62 -5.22 17.64
N HIS A 313 -13.77 -6.51 17.36
CA HIS A 313 -15.09 -7.12 17.13
C HIS A 313 -16.01 -6.97 18.34
N PHE A 314 -15.52 -7.22 19.55
CA PHE A 314 -16.32 -7.07 20.76
C PHE A 314 -16.58 -5.62 21.16
N LEU A 315 -15.71 -4.70 20.75
CA LEU A 315 -15.85 -3.27 21.07
C LEU A 315 -16.74 -2.51 20.09
N GLN A 316 -17.07 -3.07 18.94
CA GLN A 316 -17.87 -2.38 17.93
C GLN A 316 -19.29 -2.03 18.40
N ASP A 317 -19.87 -2.90 19.25
CA ASP A 317 -21.22 -2.76 19.81
C ASP A 317 -21.18 -2.16 21.24
N ALA A 318 -19.97 -1.95 21.78
CA ALA A 318 -19.78 -1.33 23.08
C ALA A 318 -19.68 0.19 22.91
N ASP A 319 -20.32 0.96 23.76
CA ASP A 319 -20.25 2.42 23.77
C ASP A 319 -18.89 2.92 24.31
N MET A 320 -17.79 2.44 23.70
CA MET A 320 -16.41 2.70 24.11
C MET A 320 -15.52 3.16 22.93
N PRO A 321 -15.83 4.27 22.27
CA PRO A 321 -15.14 4.69 21.04
C PRO A 321 -13.64 4.96 21.26
N ILE A 322 -13.23 5.45 22.39
CA ILE A 322 -11.81 5.72 22.71
C ILE A 322 -11.03 4.41 22.77
N MET A 323 -11.57 3.36 23.40
CA MET A 323 -10.91 2.06 23.49
C MET A 323 -10.78 1.41 22.11
N PHE A 324 -11.82 1.54 21.28
CA PHE A 324 -11.80 1.10 19.88
C PHE A 324 -10.68 1.79 19.09
N LEU A 325 -10.55 3.12 19.23
CA LEU A 325 -9.49 3.92 18.63
C LEU A 325 -8.09 3.47 19.05
N ILE A 326 -7.88 3.26 20.34
CA ILE A 326 -6.60 2.80 20.90
C ILE A 326 -6.24 1.43 20.32
N LEU A 327 -7.20 0.51 20.30
CA LEU A 327 -6.97 -0.85 19.82
C LEU A 327 -6.70 -0.89 18.31
N LEU A 328 -7.38 -0.04 17.54
CA LEU A 328 -7.12 0.10 16.10
C LEU A 328 -5.75 0.73 15.82
N ALA A 329 -5.36 1.74 16.59
CA ALA A 329 -4.02 2.32 16.50
C ALA A 329 -2.93 1.30 16.84
N LEU A 330 -3.16 0.48 17.86
CA LEU A 330 -2.26 -0.62 18.25
C LEU A 330 -2.17 -1.68 17.14
N ALA A 331 -3.29 -2.05 16.53
CA ALA A 331 -3.29 -2.95 15.37
C ALA A 331 -2.48 -2.36 14.20
N GLY A 332 -2.59 -1.04 13.95
CA GLY A 332 -1.76 -0.32 12.98
C GLY A 332 -0.28 -0.39 13.33
N PHE A 333 0.08 -0.08 14.57
CA PHE A 333 1.45 -0.16 15.06
C PHE A 333 2.07 -1.54 14.84
N LEU A 334 1.32 -2.60 15.13
CA LEU A 334 1.80 -3.98 15.06
C LEU A 334 1.86 -4.56 13.63
N ILE A 335 0.95 -4.17 12.72
CA ILE A 335 0.87 -4.78 11.39
C ILE A 335 1.96 -4.29 10.41
N TYR A 336 2.50 -3.08 10.62
CA TYR A 336 3.51 -2.50 9.74
C TYR A 336 4.92 -3.08 9.97
N GLY A 337 5.19 -3.64 11.15
CA GLY A 337 6.43 -4.38 11.44
C GLY A 337 6.60 -5.58 10.51
N PRO A 338 5.69 -6.57 10.52
CA PRO A 338 5.73 -7.72 9.61
C PRO A 338 5.80 -7.30 8.15
N GLN A 339 5.02 -6.30 7.72
CA GLN A 339 5.06 -5.77 6.36
C GLN A 339 6.47 -5.35 5.91
N ALA A 340 7.23 -4.71 6.79
CA ALA A 340 8.58 -4.25 6.46
C ALA A 340 9.60 -5.39 6.57
N LEU A 341 9.50 -6.20 7.62
CA LEU A 341 10.52 -7.18 7.98
C LEU A 341 10.48 -8.45 7.12
N LEU A 342 9.31 -8.88 6.62
CA LEU A 342 9.20 -10.08 5.77
C LEU A 342 9.98 -9.92 4.46
N GLY A 343 9.92 -8.73 3.84
CA GLY A 343 10.70 -8.43 2.66
C GLY A 343 12.21 -8.45 2.91
N VAL A 344 12.65 -7.90 4.05
CA VAL A 344 14.07 -7.91 4.46
C VAL A 344 14.55 -9.34 4.72
N THR A 345 13.77 -10.14 5.46
CA THR A 345 14.07 -11.53 5.73
C THR A 345 14.24 -12.34 4.44
N ALA A 346 13.33 -12.17 3.48
CA ALA A 346 13.42 -12.86 2.20
C ALA A 346 14.64 -12.42 1.36
N ALA A 347 14.97 -11.14 1.38
CA ALA A 347 16.16 -10.63 0.72
C ALA A 347 17.44 -11.26 1.31
N ASN A 348 17.51 -11.37 2.64
CA ASN A 348 18.64 -11.98 3.34
C ASN A 348 18.79 -13.47 3.03
N ILE A 349 17.69 -14.22 2.92
CA ILE A 349 17.69 -15.67 2.60
C ILE A 349 18.07 -15.91 1.14
N ALA A 350 17.59 -15.06 0.24
CA ALA A 350 17.79 -15.22 -1.21
C ALA A 350 19.21 -14.90 -1.69
N THR A 351 20.07 -14.37 -0.83
CA THR A 351 21.39 -13.82 -1.13
C THR A 351 21.32 -12.50 -1.93
N LYS A 352 22.41 -11.72 -1.95
CA LYS A 352 22.47 -10.42 -2.65
C LYS A 352 22.04 -10.50 -4.13
N ARG A 353 22.35 -11.62 -4.81
CA ARG A 353 22.04 -11.82 -6.24
C ARG A 353 20.56 -12.02 -6.53
N ALA A 354 19.81 -12.60 -5.62
CA ALA A 354 18.39 -12.94 -5.80
C ALA A 354 17.46 -12.12 -4.90
N ALA A 355 17.99 -11.19 -4.11
CA ALA A 355 17.24 -10.38 -3.15
C ALA A 355 16.06 -9.64 -3.80
N SER A 356 16.31 -8.96 -4.93
CA SER A 356 15.27 -8.23 -5.66
C SER A 356 14.17 -9.15 -6.18
N SER A 357 14.51 -10.35 -6.65
CA SER A 357 13.53 -11.34 -7.13
C SER A 357 12.70 -11.91 -5.98
N ALA A 358 13.31 -12.16 -4.81
CA ALA A 358 12.59 -12.62 -3.62
C ALA A 358 11.61 -11.55 -3.10
N VAL A 359 12.06 -10.31 -2.97
CA VAL A 359 11.20 -9.18 -2.59
C VAL A 359 10.10 -8.94 -3.63
N GLY A 360 10.41 -9.13 -4.92
CA GLY A 360 9.44 -9.05 -6.00
C GLY A 360 8.34 -10.12 -5.89
N LEU A 361 8.69 -11.37 -5.54
CA LEU A 361 7.73 -12.44 -5.32
C LEU A 361 6.83 -12.14 -4.12
N ILE A 362 7.41 -11.69 -3.00
CA ILE A 362 6.63 -11.25 -1.83
C ILE A 362 5.68 -10.13 -2.21
N GLY A 363 6.17 -9.09 -2.91
CA GLY A 363 5.34 -7.99 -3.35
C GLY A 363 4.20 -8.41 -4.28
N LEU A 364 4.41 -9.41 -5.15
CA LEU A 364 3.35 -9.97 -6.00
C LEU A 364 2.25 -10.60 -5.14
N MET A 365 2.63 -11.42 -4.15
CA MET A 365 1.69 -12.03 -3.21
C MET A 365 0.94 -10.99 -2.40
N SER A 366 1.60 -9.91 -1.99
CA SER A 366 0.97 -8.79 -1.30
C SER A 366 -0.19 -8.17 -2.10
N TYR A 367 -0.02 -7.99 -3.42
CA TYR A 367 -1.08 -7.43 -4.27
C TYR A 367 -2.20 -8.42 -4.58
N LEU A 368 -1.96 -9.74 -4.54
CA LEU A 368 -3.04 -10.73 -4.62
C LEU A 368 -4.03 -10.60 -3.46
N SER A 369 -3.60 -10.04 -2.31
CA SER A 369 -4.48 -9.75 -1.19
C SER A 369 -5.66 -8.85 -1.56
N THR A 370 -5.52 -8.00 -2.60
CA THR A 370 -6.59 -7.11 -3.05
C THR A 370 -7.83 -7.84 -3.56
N ILE A 371 -7.71 -9.10 -3.99
CA ILE A 371 -8.83 -9.94 -4.40
C ILE A 371 -9.73 -10.20 -3.18
N ILE A 372 -9.13 -10.57 -2.07
CA ILE A 372 -9.86 -10.88 -0.82
C ILE A 372 -10.35 -9.59 -0.17
N THR A 373 -9.48 -8.59 -0.06
CA THR A 373 -9.81 -7.34 0.63
C THR A 373 -10.77 -6.46 -0.16
N GLY A 374 -10.68 -6.43 -1.49
CA GLY A 374 -11.60 -5.65 -2.32
C GLY A 374 -12.95 -6.34 -2.42
N PHE A 375 -13.08 -7.25 -3.38
CA PHE A 375 -14.37 -7.93 -3.65
C PHE A 375 -14.83 -8.78 -2.47
N GLY A 376 -13.94 -9.58 -1.85
CA GLY A 376 -14.32 -10.53 -0.80
C GLY A 376 -14.96 -9.83 0.40
N PHE A 377 -14.31 -8.80 0.96
CA PHE A 377 -14.84 -8.11 2.14
C PHE A 377 -16.00 -7.16 1.79
N GLY A 378 -16.03 -6.58 0.60
CA GLY A 378 -17.18 -5.81 0.14
C GLY A 378 -18.44 -6.66 0.04
N ALA A 379 -18.34 -7.82 -0.60
CA ALA A 379 -19.46 -8.78 -0.71
C ALA A 379 -19.86 -9.36 0.66
N LEU A 380 -18.89 -9.59 1.55
CA LEU A 380 -19.16 -10.09 2.90
C LEU A 380 -19.94 -9.05 3.72
N ALA A 381 -19.57 -7.78 3.63
CA ALA A 381 -20.27 -6.69 4.32
C ALA A 381 -21.72 -6.55 3.83
N ASP A 382 -21.94 -6.63 2.51
CA ASP A 382 -23.27 -6.56 1.92
C ASP A 382 -24.14 -7.78 2.34
N LYS A 383 -23.54 -8.99 2.37
CA LYS A 383 -24.25 -10.23 2.71
C LYS A 383 -24.66 -10.29 4.19
N PHE A 384 -23.82 -9.86 5.09
CA PHE A 384 -24.08 -9.93 6.54
C PHE A 384 -24.68 -8.64 7.11
N GLY A 385 -24.87 -7.61 6.29
CA GLY A 385 -25.48 -6.34 6.70
C GLY A 385 -24.63 -5.54 7.69
N GLY A 386 -23.30 -5.75 7.73
CA GLY A 386 -22.43 -5.04 8.64
C GLY A 386 -20.96 -5.46 8.58
N TRP A 387 -20.13 -4.74 9.34
CA TRP A 387 -18.67 -4.87 9.30
C TRP A 387 -18.09 -5.75 10.42
N GLY A 388 -18.90 -6.14 11.40
CA GLY A 388 -18.41 -6.87 12.57
C GLY A 388 -17.75 -8.20 12.25
N TRP A 389 -18.33 -8.97 11.34
CA TRP A 389 -17.77 -10.25 10.89
C TRP A 389 -16.43 -10.12 10.19
N ILE A 390 -16.14 -8.93 9.64
CA ILE A 390 -14.87 -8.67 8.94
C ILE A 390 -13.72 -8.59 9.94
N PHE A 391 -13.91 -8.01 11.14
CA PHE A 391 -12.88 -8.00 12.18
C PHE A 391 -12.50 -9.41 12.62
N ILE A 392 -13.48 -10.29 12.83
CA ILE A 392 -13.23 -11.71 13.15
C ILE A 392 -12.51 -12.43 11.99
N THR A 393 -12.95 -12.19 10.76
CA THR A 393 -12.32 -12.79 9.57
C THR A 393 -10.86 -12.34 9.45
N MET A 394 -10.57 -11.04 9.62
CA MET A 394 -9.21 -10.53 9.64
C MET A 394 -8.40 -11.11 10.80
N GLY A 395 -8.99 -11.25 11.99
CA GLY A 395 -8.36 -11.88 13.15
C GLY A 395 -7.98 -13.34 12.89
N ALA A 396 -8.88 -14.11 12.27
CA ALA A 396 -8.61 -15.49 11.86
C ALA A 396 -7.48 -15.57 10.82
N ILE A 397 -7.48 -14.68 9.82
CA ILE A 397 -6.42 -14.58 8.80
C ILE A 397 -5.08 -14.25 9.46
N ALA A 398 -5.04 -13.29 10.39
CA ALA A 398 -3.83 -12.94 11.15
C ALA A 398 -3.33 -14.13 12.00
N ALA A 399 -4.24 -14.88 12.62
CA ALA A 399 -3.88 -16.08 13.39
C ALA A 399 -3.29 -17.19 12.48
N VAL A 400 -3.88 -17.43 11.31
CA VAL A 400 -3.32 -18.38 10.32
C VAL A 400 -1.94 -17.91 9.85
N GLY A 401 -1.76 -16.62 9.57
CA GLY A 401 -0.47 -16.03 9.24
C GLY A 401 0.56 -16.21 10.37
N THR A 402 0.14 -16.10 11.63
CA THR A 402 0.97 -16.37 12.79
C THR A 402 1.44 -17.83 12.84
N VAL A 403 0.53 -18.80 12.66
CA VAL A 403 0.87 -20.22 12.62
C VAL A 403 1.86 -20.52 11.49
N LEU A 404 1.65 -19.90 10.33
CA LEU A 404 2.51 -20.08 9.17
C LEU A 404 3.94 -19.55 9.44
N ILE A 405 4.10 -18.36 9.97
CA ILE A 405 5.42 -17.78 10.25
C ILE A 405 6.13 -18.48 11.42
N LEU A 406 5.39 -19.09 12.36
CA LEU A 406 5.97 -19.92 13.41
C LEU A 406 6.69 -21.15 12.87
N SER A 407 6.32 -21.65 11.69
CA SER A 407 7.03 -22.78 11.06
C SER A 407 8.50 -22.47 10.73
N VAL A 408 8.84 -21.19 10.59
CA VAL A 408 10.20 -20.71 10.33
C VAL A 408 10.83 -19.99 11.53
N TRP A 409 10.29 -20.18 12.75
CA TRP A 409 10.75 -19.54 13.99
C TRP A 409 12.24 -19.69 14.25
N ASN A 410 12.79 -20.87 13.98
CA ASN A 410 14.18 -21.22 14.24
C ASN A 410 15.13 -20.93 13.07
N LEU A 411 14.61 -20.31 12.01
CA LEU A 411 15.41 -19.92 10.87
C LEU A 411 16.56 -19.00 11.33
N LYS A 412 17.79 -19.34 10.96
CA LYS A 412 18.94 -18.46 11.14
C LYS A 412 19.05 -17.59 9.87
N GLU A 413 18.87 -16.30 10.00
CA GLU A 413 19.23 -15.37 8.95
C GLU A 413 20.75 -15.32 8.89
N GLY A 414 21.31 -15.83 7.77
CA GLY A 414 22.74 -15.79 7.54
C GLY A 414 23.44 -17.14 7.68
N ASN A 415 23.41 -17.93 6.62
CA ASN A 415 24.65 -18.42 6.04
C ASN A 415 25.00 -17.44 4.93
N ILE A 416 25.51 -16.28 5.34
CA ILE A 416 26.29 -15.42 4.48
C ILE A 416 27.74 -15.92 4.65
N ASP A 417 28.04 -17.03 4.01
CA ASP A 417 29.38 -17.40 3.58
C ASP A 417 29.56 -17.00 2.12
#